data_83f86c22f7325f0bbd766da96fd5254f
#
_entry.id   83f86c22f7325f0bbd766da96fd5254f
#
_cell.length_a   1.000
_cell.length_b   1.000
_cell.length_c   1.000
_cell.angle_alpha   90.00
_cell.angle_beta   90.00
_cell.angle_gamma   90.00
#
_symmetry.space_group_name_H-M   'P 1'
#
loop_
_entity.id
_entity.type
_entity.pdbx_description
1 polymer ?
#
loop_
_entity_poly.entity_id
_entity_poly.type
_entity_poly.pdbx_seq_one_letter_code
_entity_poly.pdbx_strand_id
1 'polypeptide(L)'
;GTTRQYPDVAHHTIWLGERFKGLLNDIFNKQIATDDFSLYLHRPTATDPSFAPEGCDSFYILCPVPNLQGNIDWDVYGPELRDRIVKALSETIMPDLESHVTADFWMHPGDFEKQYRATYGAGFSIAPVFRQSAWFRYHNRDPDIGNLYFVGAGTHPGAGLPGVLSSAKALEKMIPAQSNLQSQS
;
A
#
# COMPACT_ATOMS: atom_id res chain seq x y z
N GLY A 1 1.50 -17.32 2.54
CA GLY A 1 2.49 -18.38 2.78
C GLY A 1 2.35 -19.52 1.80
N THR A 2 3.47 -20.11 1.40
CA THR A 2 3.50 -21.22 0.45
C THR A 2 4.29 -22.42 1.02
N THR A 3 3.90 -23.64 0.66
CA THR A 3 4.61 -24.89 1.01
C THR A 3 5.83 -25.15 0.12
N ARG A 4 6.12 -24.26 -0.81
CA ARG A 4 7.20 -24.37 -1.78
C ARG A 4 7.95 -23.06 -1.88
N GLN A 5 9.25 -23.12 -2.16
CA GLN A 5 10.07 -21.96 -2.47
C GLN A 5 10.05 -21.62 -3.96
N TYR A 6 10.11 -20.31 -4.27
CA TYR A 6 10.16 -19.75 -5.63
C TYR A 6 11.44 -18.94 -5.83
N PRO A 7 12.61 -19.58 -5.96
CA PRO A 7 13.91 -18.91 -5.96
C PRO A 7 14.10 -17.93 -7.11
N ASP A 8 13.37 -18.14 -8.22
CA ASP A 8 13.42 -17.25 -9.39
C ASP A 8 12.64 -15.93 -9.19
N VAL A 9 11.82 -15.83 -8.13
CA VAL A 9 11.16 -14.58 -7.74
C VAL A 9 12.09 -13.79 -6.85
N ALA A 10 12.53 -12.62 -7.30
CA ALA A 10 13.44 -11.75 -6.55
C ALA A 10 12.78 -11.21 -5.26
N HIS A 11 13.61 -10.64 -4.35
CA HIS A 11 13.11 -9.98 -3.12
C HIS A 11 12.03 -8.93 -3.42
N HIS A 12 12.24 -8.16 -4.49
CA HIS A 12 11.23 -7.24 -5.06
C HIS A 12 11.03 -7.56 -6.53
N THR A 13 9.80 -7.82 -6.93
CA THR A 13 9.44 -8.12 -8.31
C THR A 13 8.26 -7.25 -8.74
N ILE A 14 8.35 -6.64 -9.89
CA ILE A 14 7.24 -5.95 -10.55
C ILE A 14 6.77 -6.84 -11.70
N TRP A 15 5.52 -7.26 -11.64
CA TRP A 15 4.84 -7.97 -12.71
C TRP A 15 3.88 -7.00 -13.41
N LEU A 16 4.10 -6.70 -14.67
CA LEU A 16 3.30 -5.73 -15.41
C LEU A 16 2.23 -6.45 -16.23
N GLY A 17 1.01 -5.94 -16.16
CA GLY A 17 -0.08 -6.32 -17.05
C GLY A 17 0.14 -5.84 -18.48
N GLU A 18 -0.70 -6.29 -19.40
CA GLU A 18 -0.54 -6.03 -20.85
C GLU A 18 -0.79 -4.56 -21.22
N ARG A 19 -1.74 -3.90 -20.52
CA ARG A 19 -2.23 -2.55 -20.86
C ARG A 19 -1.80 -1.49 -19.86
N PHE A 20 -0.53 -1.39 -19.53
CA PHE A 20 -0.03 -0.53 -18.43
C PHE A 20 -0.67 0.87 -18.39
N LYS A 21 -0.61 1.65 -19.49
CA LYS A 21 -1.24 2.99 -19.53
C LYS A 21 -2.77 2.95 -19.46
N GLY A 22 -3.38 1.95 -20.11
CA GLY A 22 -4.82 1.73 -20.05
C GLY A 22 -5.29 1.37 -18.65
N LEU A 23 -4.56 0.51 -17.96
CA LEU A 23 -4.83 0.13 -16.59
C LEU A 23 -4.78 1.33 -15.63
N LEU A 24 -3.75 2.18 -15.73
CA LEU A 24 -3.68 3.40 -14.92
C LEU A 24 -4.87 4.33 -15.17
N ASN A 25 -5.30 4.48 -16.42
CA ASN A 25 -6.48 5.28 -16.74
C ASN A 25 -7.77 4.67 -16.15
N ASP A 26 -7.91 3.35 -16.20
CA ASP A 26 -9.06 2.64 -15.64
C ASP A 26 -9.11 2.79 -14.11
N ILE A 27 -7.97 2.70 -13.42
CA ILE A 27 -7.86 2.86 -11.96
C ILE A 27 -8.12 4.31 -11.53
N PHE A 28 -7.41 5.28 -12.10
CA PHE A 28 -7.37 6.64 -11.56
C PHE A 28 -8.43 7.59 -12.13
N ASN A 29 -8.86 7.37 -13.38
CA ASN A 29 -9.81 8.27 -14.04
C ASN A 29 -11.21 7.66 -14.19
N LYS A 30 -11.30 6.41 -14.67
CA LYS A 30 -12.60 5.75 -14.84
C LYS A 30 -13.09 5.07 -13.58
N GLN A 31 -12.19 4.69 -12.70
CA GLN A 31 -12.47 4.00 -11.42
C GLN A 31 -13.32 2.73 -11.60
N ILE A 32 -12.93 1.91 -12.55
CA ILE A 32 -13.60 0.66 -12.90
C ILE A 32 -12.76 -0.57 -12.60
N ALA A 33 -13.42 -1.67 -12.26
CA ALA A 33 -12.80 -3.01 -12.22
C ALA A 33 -12.37 -3.43 -13.63
N THR A 34 -11.23 -4.07 -13.74
CA THR A 34 -10.70 -4.57 -15.02
C THR A 34 -10.17 -5.99 -14.87
N ASP A 35 -10.06 -6.71 -15.99
CA ASP A 35 -9.47 -8.04 -16.02
C ASP A 35 -7.94 -8.00 -16.07
N ASP A 36 -7.37 -6.87 -16.47
CA ASP A 36 -5.94 -6.60 -16.47
C ASP A 36 -5.48 -6.01 -15.15
N PHE A 37 -4.30 -6.41 -14.69
CA PHE A 37 -3.72 -5.90 -13.44
C PHE A 37 -2.19 -5.92 -13.52
N SER A 38 -1.55 -5.17 -12.64
CA SER A 38 -0.11 -5.21 -12.41
C SER A 38 0.14 -5.47 -10.93
N LEU A 39 1.25 -6.11 -10.60
CA LEU A 39 1.56 -6.53 -9.24
C LEU A 39 2.94 -6.03 -8.81
N TYR A 40 3.04 -5.69 -7.54
CA TYR A 40 4.30 -5.66 -6.83
C TYR A 40 4.35 -6.85 -5.87
N LEU A 41 5.37 -7.68 -6.00
CA LEU A 41 5.64 -8.80 -5.12
C LEU A 41 6.85 -8.49 -4.24
N HIS A 42 6.71 -8.70 -2.95
CA HIS A 42 7.79 -8.68 -1.97
C HIS A 42 7.94 -10.07 -1.38
N ARG A 43 9.12 -10.66 -1.56
CA ARG A 43 9.50 -11.96 -1.04
C ARG A 43 10.60 -11.80 0.02
N PRO A 44 10.27 -11.57 1.30
CA PRO A 44 11.26 -11.34 2.34
C PRO A 44 12.17 -12.55 2.57
N THR A 45 11.69 -13.76 2.35
CA THR A 45 12.46 -15.00 2.45
C THR A 45 13.64 -15.09 1.47
N ALA A 46 13.65 -14.28 0.41
CA ALA A 46 14.82 -14.16 -0.48
C ALA A 46 16.07 -13.56 0.21
N THR A 47 15.87 -12.81 1.29
CA THR A 47 16.96 -12.16 2.05
C THR A 47 17.10 -12.76 3.44
N ASP A 48 16.00 -13.06 4.10
CA ASP A 48 15.97 -13.65 5.44
C ASP A 48 15.04 -14.88 5.46
N PRO A 49 15.59 -16.09 5.41
CA PRO A 49 14.79 -17.33 5.42
C PRO A 49 13.90 -17.49 6.66
N SER A 50 14.15 -16.77 7.75
CA SER A 50 13.37 -16.88 8.99
C SER A 50 11.93 -16.35 8.85
N PHE A 51 11.59 -15.67 7.75
CA PHE A 51 10.23 -15.21 7.45
C PHE A 51 9.26 -16.32 7.01
N ALA A 52 9.73 -17.57 6.88
CA ALA A 52 8.88 -18.74 6.63
C ALA A 52 9.51 -20.01 7.25
N PRO A 53 8.73 -21.07 7.45
CA PRO A 53 9.28 -22.39 7.78
C PRO A 53 10.25 -22.89 6.71
N GLU A 54 11.13 -23.82 7.08
CA GLU A 54 12.09 -24.42 6.15
C GLU A 54 11.40 -25.01 4.91
N GLY A 55 11.92 -24.71 3.73
CA GLY A 55 11.35 -25.15 2.45
C GLY A 55 10.13 -24.35 1.98
N CYS A 56 9.67 -23.36 2.75
CA CYS A 56 8.53 -22.51 2.45
C CYS A 56 8.97 -21.11 2.02
N ASP A 57 8.03 -20.35 1.47
CA ASP A 57 8.17 -18.91 1.21
C ASP A 57 7.01 -18.11 1.81
N SER A 58 7.25 -16.83 2.06
CA SER A 58 6.23 -15.84 2.35
C SER A 58 6.26 -14.71 1.33
N PHE A 59 5.08 -14.18 1.01
CA PHE A 59 4.91 -13.11 0.04
C PHE A 59 3.97 -12.03 0.55
N TYR A 60 4.29 -10.80 0.25
CA TYR A 60 3.36 -9.69 0.24
C TYR A 60 3.12 -9.30 -1.23
N ILE A 61 1.85 -9.26 -1.64
CA ILE A 61 1.47 -8.93 -3.02
C ILE A 61 0.55 -7.72 -3.00
N LEU A 62 0.94 -6.66 -3.70
CA LEU A 62 0.15 -5.46 -3.87
C LEU A 62 -0.35 -5.37 -5.30
N CYS A 63 -1.66 -5.23 -5.46
CA CYS A 63 -2.34 -4.95 -6.72
C CYS A 63 -2.96 -3.56 -6.66
N PRO A 64 -2.53 -2.60 -7.47
CA PRO A 64 -3.21 -1.31 -7.57
C PRO A 64 -4.63 -1.48 -8.12
N VAL A 65 -5.59 -0.90 -7.43
CA VAL A 65 -7.02 -0.99 -7.76
C VAL A 65 -7.70 0.37 -7.57
N PRO A 66 -8.89 0.61 -8.15
CA PRO A 66 -9.70 1.79 -7.85
C PRO A 66 -10.06 1.88 -6.37
N ASN A 67 -10.21 3.09 -5.86
CA ASN A 67 -10.73 3.34 -4.52
C ASN A 67 -12.26 3.23 -4.47
N LEU A 68 -12.88 3.52 -3.31
CA LEU A 68 -14.33 3.41 -3.11
C LEU A 68 -15.18 4.46 -3.86
N GLN A 69 -14.56 5.39 -4.59
CA GLN A 69 -15.29 6.27 -5.50
C GLN A 69 -15.76 5.52 -6.75
N GLY A 70 -15.10 4.40 -7.10
CA GLY A 70 -15.59 3.47 -8.11
C GLY A 70 -16.75 2.64 -7.56
N ASN A 71 -17.76 2.39 -8.40
CA ASN A 71 -18.91 1.56 -8.03
C ASN A 71 -18.55 0.07 -8.20
N ILE A 72 -17.65 -0.45 -7.36
CA ILE A 72 -17.17 -1.84 -7.38
C ILE A 72 -17.68 -2.53 -6.11
N ASP A 73 -18.37 -3.65 -6.30
CA ASP A 73 -18.70 -4.55 -5.20
C ASP A 73 -17.48 -5.37 -4.79
N TRP A 74 -16.79 -4.93 -3.75
CA TRP A 74 -15.56 -5.55 -3.28
C TRP A 74 -15.76 -6.89 -2.61
N ASP A 75 -16.96 -7.19 -2.10
CA ASP A 75 -17.27 -8.49 -1.52
C ASP A 75 -17.34 -9.58 -2.60
N VAL A 76 -17.69 -9.18 -3.83
CA VAL A 76 -17.70 -10.07 -5.01
C VAL A 76 -16.38 -10.00 -5.77
N TYR A 77 -15.96 -8.80 -6.16
CA TYR A 77 -14.78 -8.62 -7.02
C TYR A 77 -13.46 -8.97 -6.33
N GLY A 78 -13.35 -8.75 -5.02
CA GLY A 78 -12.12 -9.02 -4.27
C GLY A 78 -11.68 -10.49 -4.34
N PRO A 79 -12.53 -11.47 -3.98
CA PRO A 79 -12.22 -12.88 -4.13
C PRO A 79 -11.89 -13.28 -5.57
N GLU A 80 -12.64 -12.79 -6.55
CA GLU A 80 -12.39 -13.07 -7.97
C GLU A 80 -11.03 -12.53 -8.43
N LEU A 81 -10.66 -11.31 -8.00
CA LEU A 81 -9.35 -10.73 -8.31
C LEU A 81 -8.23 -11.53 -7.67
N ARG A 82 -8.39 -11.92 -6.40
CA ARG A 82 -7.43 -12.79 -5.69
C ARG A 82 -7.17 -14.08 -6.46
N ASP A 83 -8.22 -14.77 -6.91
CA ASP A 83 -8.09 -16.04 -7.63
C ASP A 83 -7.43 -15.85 -9.00
N ARG A 84 -7.76 -14.77 -9.70
CA ARG A 84 -7.09 -14.40 -10.97
C ARG A 84 -5.61 -14.09 -10.77
N ILE A 85 -5.23 -13.41 -9.69
CA ILE A 85 -3.83 -13.12 -9.37
C ILE A 85 -3.07 -14.43 -9.11
N VAL A 86 -3.60 -15.31 -8.27
CA VAL A 86 -2.97 -16.60 -7.96
C VAL A 86 -2.80 -17.43 -9.23
N LYS A 87 -3.83 -17.51 -10.06
CA LYS A 87 -3.78 -18.21 -11.35
C LYS A 87 -2.73 -17.63 -12.27
N ALA A 88 -2.71 -16.30 -12.49
CA ALA A 88 -1.75 -15.66 -13.37
C ALA A 88 -0.29 -15.86 -12.92
N LEU A 89 -0.04 -15.81 -11.62
CA LEU A 89 1.27 -16.10 -11.05
C LEU A 89 1.65 -17.58 -11.21
N SER A 90 0.68 -18.48 -11.03
CA SER A 90 0.87 -19.93 -11.21
C SER A 90 1.24 -20.30 -12.65
N GLU A 91 0.64 -19.62 -13.63
CA GLU A 91 0.88 -19.81 -15.06
C GLU A 91 2.17 -19.14 -15.57
N THR A 92 2.81 -18.27 -14.76
CA THR A 92 3.96 -17.48 -15.20
C THR A 92 5.21 -17.69 -14.35
N ILE A 93 5.35 -16.92 -13.27
CA ILE A 93 6.59 -16.83 -12.48
C ILE A 93 6.62 -17.70 -11.22
N MET A 94 5.47 -18.28 -10.83
CA MET A 94 5.33 -19.12 -9.64
C MET A 94 4.62 -20.44 -9.96
N PRO A 95 5.23 -21.35 -10.74
CA PRO A 95 4.58 -22.57 -11.18
C PRO A 95 3.91 -23.34 -10.03
N ASP A 96 2.68 -23.84 -10.27
CA ASP A 96 1.87 -24.60 -9.32
C ASP A 96 1.49 -23.84 -8.02
N LEU A 97 1.53 -22.49 -8.02
CA LEU A 97 1.22 -21.69 -6.83
C LEU A 97 -0.14 -22.06 -6.22
N GLU A 98 -1.17 -22.28 -7.03
CA GLU A 98 -2.52 -22.62 -6.57
C GLU A 98 -2.54 -23.80 -5.59
N SER A 99 -1.72 -24.83 -5.83
CA SER A 99 -1.63 -26.03 -5.00
C SER A 99 -0.70 -25.87 -3.78
N HIS A 100 0.07 -24.79 -3.73
CA HIS A 100 1.06 -24.54 -2.69
C HIS A 100 0.72 -23.41 -1.71
N VAL A 101 -0.37 -22.68 -1.92
CA VAL A 101 -0.84 -21.67 -0.95
C VAL A 101 -1.34 -22.38 0.31
N THR A 102 -0.76 -22.05 1.47
CA THR A 102 -1.14 -22.62 2.78
C THR A 102 -2.04 -21.73 3.59
N ALA A 103 -1.75 -20.43 3.57
CA ALA A 103 -2.52 -19.42 4.25
C ALA A 103 -2.37 -18.10 3.53
N ASP A 104 -3.48 -17.42 3.32
CA ASP A 104 -3.49 -16.06 2.82
C ASP A 104 -4.58 -15.24 3.54
N PHE A 105 -4.39 -13.94 3.52
CA PHE A 105 -5.41 -12.96 3.79
C PHE A 105 -5.22 -11.80 2.81
N TRP A 106 -6.26 -11.08 2.52
CA TRP A 106 -6.22 -9.94 1.64
C TRP A 106 -7.08 -8.81 2.19
N MET A 107 -6.76 -7.61 1.76
CA MET A 107 -7.47 -6.40 2.12
C MET A 107 -7.82 -5.63 0.85
N HIS A 108 -9.02 -5.09 0.80
CA HIS A 108 -9.51 -4.25 -0.27
C HIS A 108 -9.79 -2.81 0.24
N PRO A 109 -10.13 -1.84 -0.62
CA PRO A 109 -10.36 -0.47 -0.20
C PRO A 109 -11.36 -0.29 0.96
N GLY A 110 -12.41 -1.13 1.05
CA GLY A 110 -13.35 -1.10 2.18
C GLY A 110 -12.71 -1.43 3.52
N ASP A 111 -11.74 -2.35 3.54
CA ASP A 111 -10.98 -2.67 4.75
C ASP A 111 -10.08 -1.51 5.16
N PHE A 112 -9.43 -0.86 4.20
CA PHE A 112 -8.61 0.33 4.47
C PHE A 112 -9.44 1.48 5.04
N GLU A 113 -10.64 1.71 4.53
CA GLU A 113 -11.55 2.71 5.10
C GLU A 113 -11.96 2.34 6.52
N LYS A 114 -12.39 1.10 6.74
CA LYS A 114 -12.90 0.61 8.02
C LYS A 114 -11.82 0.56 9.11
N GLN A 115 -10.65 -0.01 8.79
CA GLN A 115 -9.59 -0.26 9.77
C GLN A 115 -8.68 0.95 10.00
N TYR A 116 -8.34 1.68 8.94
CA TYR A 116 -7.37 2.79 8.98
C TYR A 116 -7.99 4.16 8.81
N ARG A 117 -9.32 4.25 8.65
CA ARG A 117 -10.02 5.52 8.37
C ARG A 117 -9.50 6.23 7.11
N ALA A 118 -8.95 5.46 6.16
CA ALA A 118 -8.46 5.98 4.91
C ALA A 118 -9.63 6.48 4.06
N THR A 119 -9.66 7.75 3.71
CA THR A 119 -10.71 8.35 2.90
C THR A 119 -10.86 7.58 1.58
N TYR A 120 -12.05 7.10 1.29
CA TYR A 120 -12.36 6.23 0.15
C TYR A 120 -11.50 4.97 0.07
N GLY A 121 -10.95 4.51 1.16
CA GLY A 121 -10.08 3.33 1.19
C GLY A 121 -8.74 3.51 0.45
N ALA A 122 -8.29 4.74 0.26
CA ALA A 122 -7.02 5.03 -0.42
C ALA A 122 -5.82 4.64 0.44
N GLY A 123 -5.12 3.55 0.09
CA GLY A 123 -4.03 2.97 0.89
C GLY A 123 -2.80 3.89 1.06
N PHE A 124 -2.59 4.87 0.17
CA PHE A 124 -1.47 5.81 0.21
C PHE A 124 -1.88 7.24 0.57
N SER A 125 -3.10 7.45 1.12
CA SER A 125 -3.65 8.78 1.40
C SER A 125 -3.87 9.57 0.10
N ILE A 126 -3.48 10.84 0.05
CA ILE A 126 -3.65 11.68 -1.15
C ILE A 126 -2.72 11.25 -2.30
N ALA A 127 -3.16 11.44 -3.53
CA ALA A 127 -2.43 11.03 -4.72
C ALA A 127 -1.04 11.66 -4.81
N PRO A 128 0.00 10.93 -5.26
CA PRO A 128 1.37 11.44 -5.38
C PRO A 128 1.57 12.25 -6.65
N VAL A 129 0.63 13.13 -6.98
CA VAL A 129 0.78 14.09 -8.07
C VAL A 129 1.60 15.29 -7.62
N PHE A 130 2.25 16.00 -8.55
CA PHE A 130 3.19 17.08 -8.24
C PHE A 130 2.65 18.09 -7.21
N ARG A 131 1.41 18.59 -7.41
CA ARG A 131 0.77 19.56 -6.52
C ARG A 131 0.30 19.02 -5.17
N GLN A 132 0.49 17.72 -4.92
CA GLN A 132 0.14 17.03 -3.68
C GLN A 132 1.33 16.23 -3.11
N SER A 133 2.54 16.57 -3.54
CA SER A 133 3.77 15.87 -3.12
C SER A 133 4.74 16.82 -2.44
N ALA A 134 5.59 16.28 -1.59
CA ALA A 134 6.64 17.00 -0.88
C ALA A 134 6.11 18.27 -0.19
N TRP A 135 6.59 19.44 -0.61
CA TRP A 135 6.20 20.73 -0.03
C TRP A 135 4.71 21.07 -0.19
N PHE A 136 4.09 20.63 -1.27
CA PHE A 136 2.67 20.90 -1.55
C PHE A 136 1.71 19.95 -0.82
N ARG A 137 2.23 19.02 -0.06
CA ARG A 137 1.44 18.17 0.82
C ARG A 137 1.01 18.94 2.06
N TYR A 138 -0.06 18.51 2.73
CA TYR A 138 -0.53 19.19 3.93
C TYR A 138 0.61 19.35 4.95
N HIS A 139 0.73 20.51 5.55
CA HIS A 139 1.82 20.82 6.47
C HIS A 139 1.67 20.10 7.81
N ASN A 140 2.78 19.93 8.53
CA ASN A 140 2.79 19.21 9.81
C ASN A 140 2.24 20.04 10.98
N ARG A 141 1.90 21.32 10.77
CA ARG A 141 1.24 22.19 11.74
C ARG A 141 0.03 22.83 11.08
N ASP A 142 -1.09 22.88 11.79
CA ASP A 142 -2.29 23.56 11.33
C ASP A 142 -2.08 25.08 11.29
N PRO A 143 -2.49 25.78 10.22
CA PRO A 143 -2.31 27.22 10.11
C PRO A 143 -3.22 28.01 11.05
N ASP A 144 -4.39 27.49 11.40
CA ASP A 144 -5.44 28.18 12.15
C ASP A 144 -5.47 27.76 13.62
N ILE A 145 -5.06 26.51 13.92
CA ILE A 145 -5.08 25.96 15.27
C ILE A 145 -3.64 25.75 15.76
N GLY A 146 -3.16 26.67 16.58
CA GLY A 146 -1.75 26.79 16.95
C GLY A 146 -1.12 25.57 17.67
N ASN A 147 -1.92 24.70 18.27
CA ASN A 147 -1.48 23.50 18.98
C ASN A 147 -1.93 22.19 18.30
N LEU A 148 -2.39 22.25 17.04
CA LEU A 148 -2.75 21.09 16.25
C LEU A 148 -1.64 20.75 15.26
N TYR A 149 -1.20 19.49 15.31
CA TYR A 149 -0.10 18.97 14.50
C TYR A 149 -0.48 17.69 13.81
N PHE A 150 0.14 17.42 12.67
CA PHE A 150 -0.14 16.25 11.84
C PHE A 150 1.13 15.51 11.45
N VAL A 151 1.07 14.20 11.47
CA VAL A 151 2.13 13.29 11.00
C VAL A 151 1.53 12.17 10.15
N GLY A 152 2.35 11.54 9.33
CA GLY A 152 1.96 10.38 8.56
C GLY A 152 1.97 10.59 7.05
N ALA A 153 1.42 9.63 6.33
CA ALA A 153 1.44 9.60 4.86
C ALA A 153 0.71 10.77 4.20
N GLY A 154 -0.32 11.33 4.85
CA GLY A 154 -1.10 12.47 4.34
C GLY A 154 -0.41 13.82 4.45
N THR A 155 0.71 13.94 5.18
CA THR A 155 1.40 15.19 5.47
C THR A 155 2.77 15.26 4.79
N HIS A 156 3.40 16.45 4.85
CA HIS A 156 4.79 16.63 4.42
C HIS A 156 5.73 15.71 5.23
N PRO A 157 6.73 15.03 4.61
CA PRO A 157 7.08 15.06 3.18
C PRO A 157 6.28 14.08 2.31
N GLY A 158 5.54 13.13 2.86
CA GLY A 158 4.67 12.27 2.07
C GLY A 158 4.61 10.80 2.46
N ALA A 159 4.08 9.98 1.56
CA ALA A 159 3.89 8.55 1.73
C ALA A 159 5.21 7.76 1.63
N GLY A 160 5.13 6.48 2.03
CA GLY A 160 6.27 5.58 2.13
C GLY A 160 6.94 5.63 3.49
N LEU A 161 7.52 4.51 3.93
CA LEU A 161 8.09 4.39 5.29
C LEU A 161 9.09 5.50 5.63
N PRO A 162 10.07 5.85 4.75
CA PRO A 162 10.98 6.95 5.03
C PRO A 162 10.27 8.32 5.14
N GLY A 163 9.26 8.56 4.29
CA GLY A 163 8.46 9.80 4.31
C GLY A 163 7.65 9.95 5.60
N VAL A 164 6.95 8.88 6.00
CA VAL A 164 6.15 8.85 7.23
C VAL A 164 7.01 9.09 8.46
N LEU A 165 8.15 8.42 8.59
CA LEU A 165 9.10 8.64 9.69
C LEU A 165 9.69 10.05 9.67
N SER A 166 9.98 10.59 8.50
CA SER A 166 10.48 11.96 8.34
C SER A 166 9.46 13.00 8.73
N SER A 167 8.15 12.73 8.59
CA SER A 167 7.09 13.63 9.04
C SER A 167 7.11 13.80 10.56
N ALA A 168 7.35 12.73 11.32
CA ALA A 168 7.52 12.80 12.78
C ALA A 168 8.77 13.60 13.16
N LYS A 169 9.89 13.39 12.45
CA LYS A 169 11.13 14.15 12.67
C LYS A 169 11.00 15.65 12.35
N ALA A 170 10.18 15.98 11.34
CA ALA A 170 9.85 17.37 11.03
C ALA A 170 9.03 18.02 12.16
N LEU A 171 8.06 17.26 12.69
CA LEU A 171 7.21 17.72 13.79
C LEU A 171 7.99 17.94 15.09
N GLU A 172 8.95 17.10 15.42
CA GLU A 172 9.81 17.24 16.62
C GLU A 172 10.42 18.65 16.73
N LYS A 173 10.78 19.23 15.58
CA LYS A 173 11.34 20.59 15.52
C LYS A 173 10.30 21.72 15.68
N MET A 174 9.02 21.40 15.56
CA MET A 174 7.93 22.37 15.60
C MET A 174 7.24 22.41 16.98
N ILE A 175 7.33 21.34 17.75
CA ILE A 175 6.75 21.27 19.09
C ILE A 175 7.65 22.05 20.06
N PRO A 176 7.08 23.02 20.81
CA PRO A 176 7.83 23.75 21.83
C PRO A 176 8.38 22.82 22.91
N ALA A 177 9.60 23.06 23.36
CA ALA A 177 10.18 22.31 24.48
C ALA A 177 9.31 22.49 25.75
N GLN A 178 9.18 21.44 26.54
CA GLN A 178 8.32 21.38 27.73
C GLN A 178 8.59 22.51 28.76
N SER A 179 9.82 23.01 28.81
CA SER A 179 10.21 24.15 29.67
C SER A 179 9.50 25.48 29.35
N ASN A 180 8.98 25.63 28.13
CA ASN A 180 8.30 26.87 27.70
C ASN A 180 6.78 26.83 27.95
N LEU A 181 6.22 25.66 28.30
CA LEU A 181 4.78 25.53 28.60
C LEU A 181 4.42 25.92 30.03
N GLN A 182 5.37 25.86 30.96
CA GLN A 182 5.14 26.24 32.37
C GLN A 182 5.22 27.74 32.66
N SER A 183 5.68 28.53 31.72
CA SER A 183 5.81 30.02 31.87
C SER A 183 4.60 30.79 31.36
N GLN A 184 3.54 30.12 30.89
CA GLN A 184 2.31 30.76 30.39
C GLN A 184 1.04 30.40 31.17
N SER A 185 1.19 29.79 32.35
CA SER A 185 0.07 29.48 33.26
C SER A 185 -0.04 30.49 34.40
#